data_08a2ddb4e565da870ef27a28576aa880
#
_entry.id   08a2ddb4e565da870ef27a28576aa880
#
_cell.length_a   1.000
_cell.length_b   1.000
_cell.length_c   1.000
_cell.angle_alpha   90.00
_cell.angle_beta   90.00
_cell.angle_gamma   90.00
#
_symmetry.space_group_name_H-M   'P 1'
#
loop_
_entity.id
_entity.type
_entity.pdbx_description
1 polymer ?
#
loop_
_entity_poly.entity_id
_entity_poly.type
_entity_poly.pdbx_seq_one_letter_code
_entity_poly.pdbx_strand_id
1 'polypeptide(L)'
;MGLKIDIGCGSKKKDGCIGIDYVQSPGVDYVLDVTRERFPFEDESVEYVYSSHFLEHIDTPYHLFKEIARVCCDHAKIEIWTPYGFSNSAFFYGHKAFLTEEIWLRFCYNDRDTFLDFLQGRWLLKEINYVVLPQVQQELEQQGFTLDFAIKYLKSVVFEFGVEIEFRRDLNIEPILPQKSYSHLRGGEHFPLPSFDMHVHDPATPQTFLYRVMMLLQRMLWKVRQWGQ
;
A
#
# COMPACT_ATOMS: atom_id res chain seq x y z
N MET A 1 -23.31 -5.69 13.91
CA MET A 1 -21.88 -5.90 13.97
C MET A 1 -21.49 -6.52 12.62
N GLY A 2 -20.72 -5.81 11.82
CA GLY A 2 -20.34 -6.28 10.49
C GLY A 2 -19.32 -7.42 10.56
N LEU A 3 -19.10 -8.07 9.43
CA LEU A 3 -18.10 -9.13 9.32
C LEU A 3 -16.69 -8.54 9.31
N LYS A 4 -15.73 -9.33 9.81
CA LYS A 4 -14.30 -9.03 9.72
C LYS A 4 -13.60 -10.17 8.97
N ILE A 5 -12.80 -9.83 7.97
CA ILE A 5 -12.16 -10.84 7.13
C ILE A 5 -10.63 -10.66 7.13
N ASP A 6 -9.92 -11.76 7.01
CA ASP A 6 -8.45 -11.82 6.85
C ASP A 6 -8.13 -12.53 5.54
N ILE A 7 -7.57 -11.76 4.59
CA ILE A 7 -7.30 -12.21 3.22
C ILE A 7 -5.83 -12.64 3.10
N GLY A 8 -5.62 -13.88 2.65
CA GLY A 8 -4.29 -14.49 2.64
C GLY A 8 -3.81 -14.84 4.04
N CYS A 9 -4.73 -15.34 4.88
CA CYS A 9 -4.49 -15.51 6.32
C CYS A 9 -3.48 -16.60 6.65
N GLY A 10 -3.23 -17.54 5.73
CA GLY A 10 -2.35 -18.68 5.97
C GLY A 10 -2.79 -19.46 7.23
N SER A 11 -1.79 -19.89 8.00
CA SER A 11 -2.01 -20.58 9.28
C SER A 11 -2.15 -19.65 10.49
N LYS A 12 -2.02 -18.34 10.31
CA LYS A 12 -1.98 -17.33 11.39
C LYS A 12 -3.04 -16.24 11.17
N LYS A 13 -4.27 -16.69 11.09
CA LYS A 13 -5.43 -15.80 10.97
C LYS A 13 -5.46 -14.75 12.07
N LYS A 14 -5.80 -13.52 11.72
CA LYS A 14 -6.04 -12.43 12.69
C LYS A 14 -7.24 -12.76 13.57
N ASP A 15 -7.10 -12.57 14.87
CA ASP A 15 -8.14 -12.88 15.85
C ASP A 15 -9.44 -12.12 15.54
N GLY A 16 -10.55 -12.83 15.61
CA GLY A 16 -11.89 -12.29 15.37
C GLY A 16 -12.23 -12.08 13.88
N CYS A 17 -11.36 -12.48 12.94
CA CYS A 17 -11.62 -12.44 11.51
C CYS A 17 -12.05 -13.80 10.96
N ILE A 18 -12.76 -13.79 9.86
CA ILE A 18 -13.00 -14.95 8.99
C ILE A 18 -11.83 -15.06 8.03
N GLY A 19 -11.12 -16.18 8.06
CA GLY A 19 -9.91 -16.39 7.25
C GLY A 19 -10.22 -16.88 5.85
N ILE A 20 -9.61 -16.22 4.86
CA ILE A 20 -9.66 -16.61 3.44
C ILE A 20 -8.24 -16.88 2.97
N ASP A 21 -8.00 -18.02 2.35
CA ASP A 21 -6.74 -18.34 1.73
C ASP A 21 -6.92 -19.30 0.55
N TYR A 22 -5.94 -19.34 -0.32
CA TYR A 22 -5.91 -20.25 -1.47
C TYR A 22 -5.64 -21.71 -1.06
N VAL A 23 -4.90 -21.90 0.03
CA VAL A 23 -4.49 -23.22 0.53
C VAL A 23 -5.14 -23.50 1.88
N GLN A 24 -5.77 -24.67 2.01
CA GLN A 24 -6.34 -25.11 3.29
C GLN A 24 -5.25 -25.23 4.36
N SER A 25 -5.40 -24.50 5.44
CA SER A 25 -4.55 -24.56 6.62
C SER A 25 -5.33 -24.26 7.91
N PRO A 26 -4.77 -24.52 9.10
CA PRO A 26 -5.41 -24.09 10.35
C PRO A 26 -5.67 -22.59 10.32
N GLY A 27 -6.92 -22.19 10.58
CA GLY A 27 -7.33 -20.77 10.54
C GLY A 27 -8.02 -20.34 9.26
N VAL A 28 -7.97 -21.14 8.18
CA VAL A 28 -8.70 -20.86 6.93
C VAL A 28 -10.14 -21.36 7.07
N ASP A 29 -11.09 -20.44 6.99
CA ASP A 29 -12.52 -20.72 7.01
C ASP A 29 -13.07 -20.95 5.60
N TYR A 30 -12.52 -20.21 4.61
CA TYR A 30 -12.88 -20.32 3.21
C TYR A 30 -11.64 -20.53 2.34
N VAL A 31 -11.57 -21.64 1.62
CA VAL A 31 -10.54 -21.89 0.60
C VAL A 31 -11.01 -21.26 -0.69
N LEU A 32 -10.32 -20.19 -1.14
CA LEU A 32 -10.78 -19.35 -2.24
C LEU A 32 -9.61 -18.71 -2.98
N ASP A 33 -9.64 -18.73 -4.31
CA ASP A 33 -8.73 -17.94 -5.13
C ASP A 33 -9.29 -16.50 -5.28
N VAL A 34 -8.83 -15.62 -4.40
CA VAL A 34 -9.30 -14.22 -4.35
C VAL A 34 -8.96 -13.41 -5.61
N THR A 35 -8.13 -13.94 -6.51
CA THR A 35 -7.80 -13.25 -7.77
C THR A 35 -8.86 -13.42 -8.85
N ARG A 36 -9.83 -14.35 -8.67
CA ARG A 36 -10.85 -14.67 -9.67
C ARG A 36 -12.20 -15.12 -9.12
N GLU A 37 -12.25 -15.58 -7.87
CA GLU A 37 -13.49 -16.09 -7.29
C GLU A 37 -14.20 -15.05 -6.44
N ARG A 38 -15.54 -15.10 -6.48
CA ARG A 38 -16.38 -14.19 -5.70
C ARG A 38 -16.33 -14.55 -4.21
N PHE A 39 -16.21 -13.53 -3.35
CA PHE A 39 -16.27 -13.73 -1.90
C PHE A 39 -17.65 -14.21 -1.46
N PRO A 40 -17.72 -15.18 -0.52
CA PRO A 40 -18.96 -15.76 -0.05
C PRO A 40 -19.67 -14.86 0.98
N PHE A 41 -19.62 -13.56 0.77
CA PHE A 41 -20.23 -12.55 1.64
C PHE A 41 -21.20 -11.69 0.84
N GLU A 42 -22.23 -11.23 1.52
CA GLU A 42 -23.20 -10.28 0.98
C GLU A 42 -22.53 -8.93 0.71
N ASP A 43 -23.11 -8.16 -0.21
CA ASP A 43 -22.68 -6.80 -0.47
C ASP A 43 -22.83 -5.97 0.82
N GLU A 44 -21.87 -5.09 1.09
CA GLU A 44 -21.88 -4.16 2.22
C GLU A 44 -21.96 -4.81 3.62
N SER A 45 -21.52 -6.06 3.75
CA SER A 45 -21.59 -6.83 5.00
C SER A 45 -20.30 -6.80 5.84
N VAL A 46 -19.18 -6.35 5.26
CA VAL A 46 -17.85 -6.37 5.88
C VAL A 46 -17.50 -4.98 6.43
N GLU A 47 -17.19 -4.90 7.71
CA GLU A 47 -16.75 -3.67 8.39
C GLU A 47 -15.22 -3.57 8.52
N TYR A 48 -14.49 -4.69 8.38
CA TYR A 48 -13.04 -4.73 8.52
C TYR A 48 -12.40 -5.76 7.61
N VAL A 49 -11.40 -5.33 6.87
CA VAL A 49 -10.55 -6.16 6.03
C VAL A 49 -9.12 -6.09 6.54
N TYR A 50 -8.52 -7.22 6.77
CA TYR A 50 -7.11 -7.37 7.08
C TYR A 50 -6.41 -8.21 6.02
N SER A 51 -5.18 -7.87 5.69
CA SER A 51 -4.30 -8.68 4.85
C SER A 51 -2.85 -8.45 5.24
N SER A 52 -2.08 -9.51 5.35
CA SER A 52 -0.69 -9.43 5.79
C SER A 52 0.20 -10.38 5.01
N HIS A 53 1.24 -9.81 4.37
CA HIS A 53 2.20 -10.57 3.56
C HIS A 53 1.53 -11.48 2.51
N PHE A 54 0.52 -10.94 1.85
CA PHE A 54 -0.24 -11.63 0.83
C PHE A 54 -0.23 -10.88 -0.51
N LEU A 55 -0.41 -9.54 -0.48
CA LEU A 55 -0.61 -8.75 -1.68
C LEU A 55 0.61 -8.78 -2.62
N GLU A 56 1.82 -8.95 -2.07
CA GLU A 56 3.06 -9.09 -2.83
C GLU A 56 3.14 -10.38 -3.68
N HIS A 57 2.27 -11.37 -3.41
CA HIS A 57 2.22 -12.64 -4.15
C HIS A 57 1.26 -12.62 -5.34
N ILE A 58 0.49 -11.55 -5.52
CA ILE A 58 -0.50 -11.44 -6.60
C ILE A 58 0.03 -10.62 -7.77
N ASP A 59 -0.22 -11.10 -9.00
CA ASP A 59 0.19 -10.38 -10.22
C ASP A 59 -0.68 -9.14 -10.47
N THR A 60 -1.99 -9.27 -10.26
CA THR A 60 -2.95 -8.19 -10.45
C THR A 60 -4.04 -8.25 -9.39
N PRO A 61 -4.17 -7.21 -8.55
CA PRO A 61 -5.19 -7.16 -7.50
C PRO A 61 -6.56 -6.68 -7.99
N TYR A 62 -6.80 -6.56 -9.30
CA TYR A 62 -8.02 -5.94 -9.86
C TYR A 62 -9.31 -6.61 -9.36
N HIS A 63 -9.40 -7.93 -9.47
CA HIS A 63 -10.57 -8.68 -9.00
C HIS A 63 -10.71 -8.59 -7.49
N LEU A 64 -9.60 -8.76 -6.76
CA LEU A 64 -9.55 -8.66 -5.30
C LEU A 64 -10.09 -7.32 -4.80
N PHE A 65 -9.64 -6.20 -5.36
CA PHE A 65 -10.07 -4.87 -4.90
C PHE A 65 -11.53 -4.60 -5.24
N LYS A 66 -12.03 -5.10 -6.36
CA LYS A 66 -13.47 -5.05 -6.68
C LYS A 66 -14.32 -5.83 -5.67
N GLU A 67 -13.89 -7.03 -5.30
CA GLU A 67 -14.60 -7.83 -4.31
C GLU A 67 -14.53 -7.20 -2.91
N ILE A 68 -13.38 -6.66 -2.51
CA ILE A 68 -13.26 -5.87 -1.27
C ILE A 68 -14.26 -4.71 -1.30
N ALA A 69 -14.30 -3.92 -2.37
CA ALA A 69 -15.24 -2.81 -2.49
C ALA A 69 -16.69 -3.24 -2.47
N ARG A 70 -17.02 -4.38 -3.09
CA ARG A 70 -18.38 -4.92 -3.07
C ARG A 70 -18.85 -5.29 -1.66
N VAL A 71 -18.00 -6.02 -0.92
CA VAL A 71 -18.38 -6.54 0.40
C VAL A 71 -18.25 -5.53 1.53
N CYS A 72 -17.39 -4.51 1.39
CA CYS A 72 -17.21 -3.49 2.41
C CYS A 72 -18.46 -2.60 2.55
N CYS A 73 -18.92 -2.40 3.79
CA CYS A 73 -19.88 -1.35 4.09
C CYS A 73 -19.20 0.04 4.01
N ASP A 74 -20.01 1.10 3.96
CA ASP A 74 -19.47 2.45 4.07
C ASP A 74 -18.74 2.62 5.41
N HIS A 75 -17.60 3.32 5.43
CA HIS A 75 -16.67 3.43 6.56
C HIS A 75 -15.97 2.13 6.98
N ALA A 76 -15.98 1.08 6.17
CA ALA A 76 -15.21 -0.11 6.47
C ALA A 76 -13.71 0.23 6.56
N LYS A 77 -13.04 -0.36 7.54
CA LYS A 77 -11.59 -0.23 7.72
C LYS A 77 -10.88 -1.33 6.91
N ILE A 78 -9.84 -0.95 6.17
CA ILE A 78 -8.96 -1.87 5.44
C ILE A 78 -7.55 -1.68 5.96
N GLU A 79 -6.92 -2.74 6.42
CA GLU A 79 -5.55 -2.74 6.95
C GLU A 79 -4.72 -3.76 6.16
N ILE A 80 -3.67 -3.27 5.49
CA ILE A 80 -2.81 -4.10 4.63
C ILE A 80 -1.36 -3.93 5.04
N TRP A 81 -0.67 -5.05 5.27
CA TRP A 81 0.75 -5.11 5.59
C TRP A 81 1.52 -5.87 4.53
N THR A 82 2.63 -5.31 4.07
CA THR A 82 3.51 -5.95 3.08
C THR A 82 4.98 -5.64 3.39
N PRO A 83 5.93 -6.44 2.88
CA PRO A 83 7.33 -6.03 2.87
C PRO A 83 7.46 -4.70 2.14
N TYR A 84 8.28 -3.79 2.67
CA TYR A 84 8.54 -2.53 1.96
C TYR A 84 9.32 -2.79 0.67
N GLY A 85 8.91 -2.24 -0.45
CA GLY A 85 9.45 -2.54 -1.78
C GLY A 85 10.96 -2.37 -1.93
N PHE A 86 11.59 -1.54 -1.08
CA PHE A 86 13.04 -1.38 -1.00
C PHE A 86 13.70 -2.18 0.13
N SER A 87 12.96 -3.08 0.80
CA SER A 87 13.54 -4.00 1.77
C SER A 87 14.17 -5.21 1.08
N ASN A 88 15.08 -5.91 1.78
CA ASN A 88 15.61 -7.17 1.27
C ASN A 88 14.53 -8.25 1.21
N SER A 89 13.56 -8.24 2.12
CA SER A 89 12.44 -9.19 2.16
C SER A 89 11.49 -9.03 0.98
N ALA A 90 11.39 -7.84 0.37
CA ALA A 90 10.58 -7.64 -0.83
C ALA A 90 11.10 -8.47 -2.04
N PHE A 91 12.40 -8.76 -2.08
CA PHE A 91 13.01 -9.54 -3.16
C PHE A 91 13.03 -11.05 -2.91
N PHE A 92 12.22 -11.52 -1.97
CA PHE A 92 12.11 -12.95 -1.72
C PHE A 92 11.51 -13.68 -2.94
N TYR A 93 11.99 -14.89 -3.20
CA TYR A 93 11.51 -15.67 -4.35
C TYR A 93 10.01 -15.97 -4.21
N GLY A 94 9.24 -15.62 -5.24
CA GLY A 94 7.78 -15.76 -5.24
C GLY A 94 7.02 -14.46 -5.00
N HIS A 95 7.69 -13.36 -4.61
CA HIS A 95 7.09 -12.05 -4.63
C HIS A 95 7.02 -11.50 -6.06
N LYS A 96 5.89 -10.99 -6.44
CA LYS A 96 5.58 -10.48 -7.78
C LYS A 96 5.41 -8.96 -7.79
N ALA A 97 4.97 -8.38 -6.68
CA ALA A 97 4.78 -6.95 -6.50
C ALA A 97 5.73 -6.38 -5.45
N PHE A 98 6.37 -5.26 -5.78
CA PHE A 98 7.27 -4.51 -4.90
C PHE A 98 6.55 -3.23 -4.47
N LEU A 99 5.86 -3.29 -3.34
CA LEU A 99 4.95 -2.26 -2.89
C LEU A 99 5.66 -1.21 -2.05
N THR A 100 5.36 0.05 -2.33
CA THR A 100 5.79 1.20 -1.52
C THR A 100 4.58 2.08 -1.25
N GLU A 101 4.73 3.09 -0.42
CA GLU A 101 3.67 4.08 -0.17
C GLU A 101 3.18 4.76 -1.43
N GLU A 102 4.01 4.88 -2.45
CA GLU A 102 3.67 5.59 -3.70
C GLU A 102 2.44 4.98 -4.39
N ILE A 103 2.29 3.65 -4.37
CA ILE A 103 1.12 3.01 -4.99
C ILE A 103 -0.17 3.40 -4.27
N TRP A 104 -0.14 3.47 -2.94
CA TRP A 104 -1.28 3.85 -2.14
C TRP A 104 -1.61 5.35 -2.25
N LEU A 105 -0.57 6.21 -2.30
CA LEU A 105 -0.73 7.64 -2.57
C LEU A 105 -1.36 7.86 -3.95
N ARG A 106 -0.98 7.10 -4.98
CA ARG A 106 -1.63 7.19 -6.29
C ARG A 106 -3.08 6.76 -6.25
N PHE A 107 -3.38 5.62 -5.66
CA PHE A 107 -4.74 5.08 -5.59
C PHE A 107 -5.69 5.97 -4.78
N CYS A 108 -5.22 6.49 -3.65
CA CYS A 108 -6.08 7.13 -2.67
C CYS A 108 -6.05 8.66 -2.73
N TYR A 109 -5.00 9.26 -3.31
CA TYR A 109 -4.79 10.71 -3.27
C TYR A 109 -4.51 11.31 -4.66
N ASN A 110 -3.34 11.02 -5.27
CA ASN A 110 -2.84 11.75 -6.45
C ASN A 110 -3.66 11.48 -7.72
N ASP A 111 -3.96 10.20 -8.00
CA ASP A 111 -4.57 9.73 -9.25
C ASP A 111 -5.90 9.00 -9.00
N ARG A 112 -6.56 9.25 -7.87
CA ARG A 112 -7.73 8.53 -7.36
C ARG A 112 -8.87 8.37 -8.37
N ASP A 113 -9.06 9.37 -9.23
CA ASP A 113 -10.13 9.33 -10.25
C ASP A 113 -9.78 8.39 -11.40
N THR A 114 -8.49 8.26 -11.72
CA THR A 114 -7.98 7.31 -12.73
C THR A 114 -8.23 5.87 -12.31
N PHE A 115 -8.17 5.59 -11.00
CA PHE A 115 -8.33 4.23 -10.45
C PHE A 115 -9.73 3.92 -9.95
N LEU A 116 -10.73 4.79 -10.19
CA LEU A 116 -12.08 4.60 -9.68
C LEU A 116 -12.72 3.29 -10.17
N ASP A 117 -12.55 2.94 -11.45
CA ASP A 117 -13.03 1.67 -12.02
C ASP A 117 -12.35 0.44 -11.41
N PHE A 118 -11.13 0.63 -10.95
CA PHE A 118 -10.32 -0.40 -10.31
C PHE A 118 -10.72 -0.59 -8.84
N LEU A 119 -10.94 0.51 -8.11
CA LEU A 119 -11.20 0.51 -6.67
C LEU A 119 -12.70 0.45 -6.33
N GLN A 120 -13.60 0.77 -7.27
CA GLN A 120 -15.06 0.72 -7.14
C GLN A 120 -15.60 1.50 -5.92
N GLY A 121 -14.92 2.58 -5.53
CA GLY A 121 -15.25 3.43 -4.39
C GLY A 121 -14.09 4.37 -4.06
N ARG A 122 -14.23 5.16 -3.01
CA ARG A 122 -13.16 6.01 -2.48
C ARG A 122 -12.44 5.30 -1.34
N TRP A 123 -11.13 5.17 -1.50
CA TRP A 123 -10.24 4.61 -0.49
C TRP A 123 -9.48 5.78 0.14
N LEU A 124 -9.82 6.13 1.38
CA LEU A 124 -9.19 7.22 2.11
C LEU A 124 -8.00 6.66 2.90
N LEU A 125 -6.80 6.91 2.42
CA LEU A 125 -5.57 6.50 3.10
C LEU A 125 -5.40 7.34 4.37
N LYS A 126 -5.62 6.72 5.54
CA LYS A 126 -5.58 7.39 6.84
C LYS A 126 -4.17 7.43 7.41
N GLU A 127 -3.48 6.29 7.32
CA GLU A 127 -2.17 6.13 7.93
C GLU A 127 -1.27 5.24 7.09
N ILE A 128 0.02 5.55 7.10
CA ILE A 128 1.11 4.71 6.61
C ILE A 128 2.05 4.46 7.79
N ASN A 129 2.13 3.22 8.26
CA ASN A 129 3.04 2.83 9.34
C ASN A 129 4.27 2.14 8.75
N TYR A 130 5.46 2.64 9.08
CA TYR A 130 6.74 2.06 8.69
C TYR A 130 7.36 1.32 9.87
N VAL A 131 7.70 0.06 9.67
CA VAL A 131 8.45 -0.72 10.66
C VAL A 131 9.94 -0.60 10.36
N VAL A 132 10.65 0.06 11.26
CA VAL A 132 12.12 0.27 11.20
C VAL A 132 12.74 -0.41 12.39
N LEU A 133 13.60 -1.40 12.16
CA LEU A 133 14.23 -2.15 13.23
C LEU A 133 15.11 -1.23 14.09
N PRO A 134 15.15 -1.43 15.43
CA PRO A 134 15.94 -0.57 16.33
C PRO A 134 17.41 -0.46 15.95
N GLN A 135 18.00 -1.56 15.52
CA GLN A 135 19.40 -1.60 15.08
C GLN A 135 19.62 -0.69 13.86
N VAL A 136 18.71 -0.70 12.87
CA VAL A 136 18.83 0.14 11.68
C VAL A 136 18.74 1.61 12.06
N GLN A 137 17.80 1.98 12.94
CA GLN A 137 17.68 3.35 13.42
C GLN A 137 18.99 3.79 14.12
N GLN A 138 19.52 2.97 15.01
CA GLN A 138 20.76 3.26 15.73
C GLN A 138 21.96 3.45 14.79
N GLU A 139 22.10 2.59 13.78
CA GLU A 139 23.17 2.69 12.77
C GLU A 139 23.07 3.98 11.96
N LEU A 140 21.86 4.38 11.55
CA LEU A 140 21.63 5.63 10.82
C LEU A 140 22.01 6.85 11.67
N GLU A 141 21.60 6.87 12.94
CA GLU A 141 21.92 7.95 13.87
C GLU A 141 23.44 8.08 14.09
N GLN A 142 24.16 6.97 14.24
CA GLN A 142 25.62 6.95 14.37
C GLN A 142 26.32 7.49 13.12
N GLN A 143 25.73 7.32 11.93
CA GLN A 143 26.27 7.83 10.67
C GLN A 143 25.77 9.25 10.35
N GLY A 144 24.93 9.84 11.20
CA GLY A 144 24.38 11.19 11.01
C GLY A 144 23.33 11.28 9.90
N PHE A 145 22.69 10.17 9.51
CA PHE A 145 21.59 10.17 8.56
C PHE A 145 20.26 10.35 9.27
N THR A 146 19.40 11.18 8.70
CA THR A 146 18.01 11.24 9.15
C THR A 146 17.25 10.05 8.58
N LEU A 147 16.24 9.56 9.33
CA LEU A 147 15.39 8.45 8.87
C LEU A 147 14.66 8.80 7.57
N ASP A 148 14.25 10.03 7.41
CA ASP A 148 13.64 10.56 6.19
C ASP A 148 14.50 10.43 4.95
N PHE A 149 15.74 10.88 5.06
CA PHE A 149 16.71 10.72 3.98
C PHE A 149 16.91 9.24 3.68
N ALA A 150 17.06 8.44 4.73
CA ALA A 150 17.33 7.02 4.61
C ALA A 150 16.18 6.25 3.94
N ILE A 151 14.93 6.48 4.32
CA ILE A 151 13.75 5.84 3.71
C ILE A 151 13.65 6.21 2.23
N LYS A 152 13.96 7.46 1.89
CA LYS A 152 13.85 7.95 0.52
C LYS A 152 14.94 7.44 -0.43
N TYR A 153 16.16 7.24 0.08
CA TYR A 153 17.32 7.02 -0.79
C TYR A 153 18.10 5.72 -0.52
N LEU A 154 17.87 5.07 0.65
CA LEU A 154 18.62 3.89 1.02
C LEU A 154 17.72 2.64 0.98
N LYS A 155 18.35 1.50 0.71
CA LYS A 155 17.70 0.20 0.72
C LYS A 155 17.69 -0.39 2.13
N SER A 156 16.68 -1.19 2.44
CA SER A 156 16.55 -1.98 3.69
C SER A 156 16.49 -1.17 4.98
N VAL A 157 16.03 0.06 4.91
CA VAL A 157 15.75 0.90 6.08
C VAL A 157 14.42 0.51 6.71
N VAL A 158 13.38 0.38 5.90
CA VAL A 158 12.05 -0.10 6.32
C VAL A 158 11.97 -1.60 6.07
N PHE A 159 11.61 -2.38 7.08
CA PHE A 159 11.45 -3.83 6.98
C PHE A 159 10.13 -4.20 6.31
N GLU A 160 9.04 -3.70 6.86
CA GLU A 160 7.69 -3.83 6.33
C GLU A 160 6.93 -2.51 6.56
N PHE A 161 5.83 -2.33 5.85
CA PHE A 161 4.94 -1.21 6.10
C PHE A 161 3.49 -1.64 6.06
N GLY A 162 2.68 -0.91 6.79
CA GLY A 162 1.24 -1.09 6.81
C GLY A 162 0.52 0.16 6.35
N VAL A 163 -0.64 -0.01 5.73
CA VAL A 163 -1.55 1.06 5.40
C VAL A 163 -2.90 0.83 6.07
N GLU A 164 -3.45 1.91 6.60
CA GLU A 164 -4.81 1.96 7.10
C GLU A 164 -5.65 2.83 6.18
N ILE A 165 -6.73 2.25 5.66
CA ILE A 165 -7.61 2.86 4.68
C ILE A 165 -9.04 2.78 5.20
N GLU A 166 -9.79 3.87 5.04
CA GLU A 166 -11.24 3.90 5.22
C GLU A 166 -11.92 3.83 3.84
N PHE A 167 -12.74 2.81 3.63
CA PHE A 167 -13.53 2.69 2.41
C PHE A 167 -14.76 3.58 2.45
N ARG A 168 -15.05 4.31 1.36
CA ARG A 168 -16.19 5.21 1.26
C ARG A 168 -16.94 5.00 -0.05
N ARG A 169 -18.25 4.94 0.05
CA ARG A 169 -19.14 4.84 -1.11
C ARG A 169 -19.46 6.19 -1.73
N ASP A 170 -19.37 7.26 -0.95
CA ASP A 170 -19.52 8.62 -1.48
C ASP A 170 -18.29 8.98 -2.34
N LEU A 171 -18.52 9.06 -3.64
CA LEU A 171 -17.46 9.35 -4.61
C LEU A 171 -16.98 10.81 -4.60
N ASN A 172 -17.73 11.71 -3.97
CA ASN A 172 -17.40 13.14 -3.91
C ASN A 172 -16.52 13.49 -2.72
N ILE A 173 -16.25 12.53 -1.84
CA ILE A 173 -15.42 12.79 -0.66
C ILE A 173 -14.00 13.18 -1.06
N GLU A 174 -13.48 14.24 -0.45
CA GLU A 174 -12.13 14.69 -0.74
C GLU A 174 -11.07 13.75 -0.15
N PRO A 175 -9.93 13.58 -0.85
CA PRO A 175 -8.83 12.78 -0.32
C PRO A 175 -8.20 13.49 0.87
N ILE A 176 -7.61 12.71 1.75
CA ILE A 176 -6.86 13.22 2.89
C ILE A 176 -5.40 12.81 2.75
N LEU A 177 -4.50 13.67 3.19
CA LEU A 177 -3.09 13.29 3.33
C LEU A 177 -2.96 12.30 4.49
N PRO A 178 -2.32 11.14 4.27
CA PRO A 178 -2.17 10.14 5.32
C PRO A 178 -1.22 10.63 6.42
N GLN A 179 -1.51 10.24 7.65
CA GLN A 179 -0.55 10.34 8.72
C GLN A 179 0.58 9.31 8.48
N LYS A 180 1.84 9.71 8.67
CA LYS A 180 2.96 8.78 8.71
C LYS A 180 3.33 8.46 10.14
N SER A 181 3.50 7.19 10.43
CA SER A 181 3.93 6.71 11.73
C SER A 181 5.08 5.72 11.59
N TYR A 182 5.86 5.58 12.65
CA TYR A 182 7.05 4.76 12.68
C TYR A 182 7.07 3.93 13.96
N SER A 183 7.38 2.65 13.82
CA SER A 183 7.44 1.74 14.94
C SER A 183 8.60 0.74 14.77
N HIS A 184 9.03 0.11 15.86
CA HIS A 184 10.06 -0.92 15.81
C HIS A 184 9.52 -2.31 15.48
N LEU A 185 8.22 -2.48 15.67
CA LEU A 185 7.51 -3.71 15.34
C LEU A 185 6.05 -3.37 15.05
N ARG A 186 5.38 -4.25 14.34
CA ARG A 186 3.96 -4.11 14.02
C ARG A 186 3.12 -4.04 15.29
N GLY A 187 2.27 -3.00 15.41
CA GLY A 187 1.44 -2.74 16.59
C GLY A 187 2.24 -2.28 17.83
N GLY A 188 3.51 -1.94 17.66
CA GLY A 188 4.33 -1.37 18.73
C GLY A 188 4.07 0.13 18.93
N GLU A 189 4.68 0.69 19.99
CA GLU A 189 4.62 2.13 20.21
C GLU A 189 5.25 2.88 19.04
N HIS A 190 4.56 3.92 18.58
CA HIS A 190 5.06 4.81 17.55
C HIS A 190 6.13 5.73 18.15
N PHE A 191 7.24 5.87 17.49
CA PHE A 191 8.23 6.89 17.85
C PHE A 191 8.05 8.11 16.93
N PRO A 192 8.11 9.32 17.52
CA PRO A 192 7.95 10.53 16.72
C PRO A 192 9.18 10.75 15.82
N LEU A 193 8.93 11.02 14.55
CA LEU A 193 9.93 11.71 13.75
C LEU A 193 9.76 13.22 13.90
N PRO A 194 10.84 13.99 13.80
CA PRO A 194 10.72 15.44 13.65
C PRO A 194 9.81 15.73 12.45
N SER A 195 8.93 16.71 12.62
CA SER A 195 7.87 17.09 11.68
C SER A 195 8.33 17.06 10.23
N PHE A 196 7.68 16.22 9.46
CA PHE A 196 7.93 16.02 8.04
C PHE A 196 7.07 17.00 7.25
N ASP A 197 7.68 17.94 6.58
CA ASP A 197 7.02 18.55 5.44
C ASP A 197 7.00 17.47 4.32
N MET A 198 5.86 16.83 4.15
CA MET A 198 5.62 16.11 2.90
C MET A 198 5.69 17.17 1.82
N HIS A 199 6.82 17.24 1.14
CA HIS A 199 6.81 17.84 -0.17
C HIS A 199 5.94 16.94 -1.06
N VAL A 200 4.62 17.15 -0.97
CA VAL A 200 3.74 16.90 -2.09
C VAL A 200 4.50 17.50 -3.26
N HIS A 201 4.80 16.73 -4.27
CA HIS A 201 5.48 17.23 -5.45
C HIS A 201 4.70 18.45 -5.94
N ASP A 202 5.10 19.62 -5.46
CA ASP A 202 4.60 20.88 -5.99
C ASP A 202 5.03 20.87 -7.47
N PRO A 203 4.08 20.83 -8.41
CA PRO A 203 4.40 20.85 -9.85
C PRO A 203 5.20 22.09 -10.25
N ALA A 204 5.35 23.06 -9.37
CA ALA A 204 6.10 24.30 -9.56
C ALA A 204 7.57 24.21 -9.10
N THR A 205 8.04 23.11 -8.49
CA THR A 205 9.46 23.05 -8.08
C THR A 205 10.39 22.98 -9.30
N PRO A 206 11.55 23.67 -9.27
CA PRO A 206 12.51 23.65 -10.37
C PRO A 206 12.98 22.24 -10.80
N GLN A 207 13.00 21.28 -9.88
CA GLN A 207 13.35 19.88 -10.19
C GLN A 207 12.28 19.20 -11.04
N THR A 208 11.00 19.48 -10.80
CA THR A 208 9.90 18.96 -11.62
C THR A 208 9.92 19.57 -13.02
N PHE A 209 10.31 20.83 -13.13
CA PHE A 209 10.49 21.50 -14.43
C PHE A 209 11.62 20.86 -15.24
N LEU A 210 12.79 20.65 -14.64
CA LEU A 210 13.93 19.98 -15.26
C LEU A 210 13.60 18.54 -15.69
N TYR A 211 12.89 17.80 -14.86
CA TYR A 211 12.44 16.45 -15.20
C TYR A 211 11.46 16.45 -16.39
N ARG A 212 10.48 17.37 -16.39
CA ARG A 212 9.55 17.53 -17.53
C ARG A 212 10.27 17.92 -18.82
N VAL A 213 11.24 18.82 -18.73
CA VAL A 213 12.07 19.22 -19.88
C VAL A 213 12.89 18.04 -20.40
N MET A 214 13.49 17.25 -19.49
CA MET A 214 14.27 16.05 -19.85
C MET A 214 13.41 14.99 -20.53
N MET A 215 12.19 14.75 -20.01
CA MET A 215 11.23 13.81 -20.60
C MET A 215 10.71 14.28 -21.96
N LEU A 216 10.50 15.60 -22.14
CA LEU A 216 10.13 16.17 -23.44
C LEU A 216 11.27 16.03 -24.46
N LEU A 217 12.51 16.30 -24.07
CA LEU A 217 13.69 16.12 -24.90
C LEU A 217 13.89 14.64 -25.30
N GLN A 218 13.71 13.71 -24.37
CA GLN A 218 13.77 12.27 -24.69
C GLN A 218 12.68 11.86 -25.69
N ARG A 219 11.45 12.36 -25.52
CA ARG A 219 10.34 12.12 -26.49
C ARG A 219 10.63 12.72 -27.86
N MET A 220 11.24 13.91 -27.92
CA MET A 220 11.64 14.53 -29.19
C MET A 220 12.76 13.74 -29.87
N LEU A 221 13.80 13.35 -29.15
CA LEU A 221 14.89 12.53 -29.65
C LEU A 221 14.44 11.15 -30.14
N TRP A 222 13.46 10.55 -29.44
CA TRP A 222 12.87 9.28 -29.87
C TRP A 222 12.09 9.44 -31.18
N LYS A 223 11.30 10.51 -31.34
CA LYS A 223 10.60 10.81 -32.60
C LYS A 223 11.55 11.06 -33.77
N VAL A 224 12.63 11.82 -33.55
CA VAL A 224 13.64 12.10 -34.59
C VAL A 224 14.35 10.81 -35.03
N ARG A 225 14.61 9.86 -34.13
CA ARG A 225 15.17 8.54 -34.47
C ARG A 225 14.21 7.66 -35.29
N GLN A 226 12.92 7.84 -35.18
CA GLN A 226 11.93 7.11 -35.99
C GLN A 226 11.75 7.70 -37.40
N TRP A 227 12.15 8.96 -37.64
CA TRP A 227 12.03 9.60 -38.93
C TRP A 227 13.32 9.49 -39.77
N GLY A 228 14.35 8.86 -39.23
CA GLY A 228 15.64 8.63 -39.89
C GLY A 228 15.85 7.20 -40.38
N GLN A 229 14.82 6.36 -40.37
CA GLN A 229 14.77 5.05 -41.02
C GLN A 229 13.66 5.11 -42.10
#